data_57f7d872602397b3530c41e0e7253450
#
_entry.id   57f7d872602397b3530c41e0e7253450
#
_cell.length_a   1.000
_cell.length_b   1.000
_cell.length_c   1.000
_cell.angle_alpha   90.00
_cell.angle_beta   90.00
_cell.angle_gamma   90.00
#
_symmetry.space_group_name_H-M   'P 1'
#
loop_
_entity.id
_entity.type
_entity.pdbx_description
1 polymer ?
#
loop_
_entity_poly.entity_id
_entity_poly.type
_entity_poly.pdbx_seq_one_letter_code
_entity_poly.pdbx_strand_id
1 'polypeptide(L)'
;MNSCIYNGLVTHHRFKPVKHELKYKTFSLLIDLDELGLLDSKISIFSFNKFNVFSFYNKDHGARDGSFLKTWVIENLKKFNISSQITKVKLLCYPRIFGYVFNPLSIFYCYEKENLRAIFYEVKNTFNEQHTYIFKVSNNDKIEQKCKKKFYVSPFMDMNTYYNFKLLNPNER
;
A
#
# COMPACT_ATOMS: atom_id res chain seq x y z
N MET A 1 6.91 -18.83 2.28
CA MET A 1 7.02 -17.51 1.66
C MET A 1 5.66 -16.84 1.75
N ASN A 2 5.61 -15.63 2.29
CA ASN A 2 4.35 -14.89 2.52
C ASN A 2 4.05 -13.87 1.39
N SER A 3 5.03 -13.60 0.56
CA SER A 3 4.89 -12.70 -0.58
C SER A 3 4.24 -13.42 -1.76
N CYS A 4 3.33 -12.72 -2.46
CA CYS A 4 2.61 -13.28 -3.60
C CYS A 4 2.19 -12.20 -4.59
N ILE A 5 1.70 -12.63 -5.75
CA ILE A 5 1.15 -11.77 -6.80
C ILE A 5 -0.37 -11.87 -6.76
N TYR A 6 -1.03 -10.73 -6.71
CA TYR A 6 -2.48 -10.63 -6.89
C TYR A 6 -2.81 -10.20 -8.32
N ASN A 7 -3.58 -11.00 -9.01
CA ASN A 7 -4.23 -10.59 -10.25
C ASN A 7 -5.59 -9.98 -9.91
N GLY A 8 -5.89 -8.84 -10.48
CA GLY A 8 -7.11 -8.11 -10.15
C GLY A 8 -7.71 -7.34 -11.31
N LEU A 9 -8.91 -6.88 -11.07
CA LEU A 9 -9.63 -5.95 -11.92
C LEU A 9 -9.77 -4.63 -11.18
N VAL A 10 -9.24 -3.57 -11.76
CA VAL A 10 -9.46 -2.21 -11.26
C VAL A 10 -10.61 -1.59 -12.02
N THR A 11 -11.57 -1.04 -11.27
CA THR A 11 -12.70 -0.30 -11.83
C THR A 11 -12.74 1.09 -11.21
N HIS A 12 -12.77 2.10 -12.07
CA HIS A 12 -12.96 3.49 -11.68
C HIS A 12 -14.31 3.98 -12.18
N HIS A 13 -15.14 4.47 -11.26
CA HIS A 13 -16.40 5.11 -11.59
C HIS A 13 -16.33 6.59 -11.22
N ARG A 14 -16.47 7.45 -12.20
CA ARG A 14 -16.63 8.89 -11.98
C ARG A 14 -18.08 9.28 -12.28
N PHE A 15 -18.74 9.95 -11.35
CA PHE A 15 -20.14 10.35 -11.46
C PHE A 15 -20.33 11.80 -11.92
N LYS A 16 -19.34 12.68 -11.66
CA LYS A 16 -19.37 14.11 -11.99
C LYS A 16 -18.01 14.56 -12.51
N PRO A 17 -17.94 15.61 -13.38
CA PRO A 17 -19.04 16.29 -14.07
C PRO A 17 -19.70 15.43 -15.14
N VAL A 18 -18.96 14.47 -15.73
CA VAL A 18 -19.44 13.51 -16.71
C VAL A 18 -19.22 12.10 -16.18
N LYS A 19 -20.25 11.25 -16.30
CA LYS A 19 -20.13 9.82 -15.94
C LYS A 19 -19.08 9.16 -16.82
N HIS A 20 -18.15 8.47 -16.18
CA HIS A 20 -17.11 7.72 -16.86
C HIS A 20 -16.79 6.46 -16.08
N GLU A 21 -16.65 5.36 -16.78
CA GLU A 21 -16.22 4.08 -16.22
C GLU A 21 -14.97 3.62 -16.94
N LEU A 22 -13.95 3.24 -16.18
CA LEU A 22 -12.72 2.65 -16.66
C LEU A 22 -12.51 1.31 -15.96
N LYS A 23 -12.33 0.24 -16.74
CA LYS A 23 -12.00 -1.11 -16.24
C LYS A 23 -10.74 -1.61 -16.92
N TYR A 24 -9.80 -2.14 -16.11
CA TYR A 24 -8.61 -2.77 -16.65
C TYR A 24 -8.10 -3.87 -15.72
N LYS A 25 -7.53 -4.91 -16.33
CA LYS A 25 -6.82 -5.97 -15.59
C LYS A 25 -5.46 -5.46 -15.16
N THR A 26 -5.06 -5.81 -13.96
CA THR A 26 -3.77 -5.46 -13.41
C THR A 26 -3.26 -6.56 -12.49
N PHE A 27 -2.00 -6.48 -12.11
CA PHE A 27 -1.46 -7.28 -11.03
C PHE A 27 -0.79 -6.35 -10.01
N SER A 28 -0.73 -6.78 -8.78
CA SER A 28 -0.02 -6.14 -7.69
C SER A 28 0.79 -7.16 -6.91
N LEU A 29 1.79 -6.68 -6.20
CA LEU A 29 2.58 -7.51 -5.29
C LEU A 29 2.05 -7.31 -3.88
N LEU A 30 1.83 -8.39 -3.15
CA LEU A 30 1.77 -8.39 -1.70
C LEU A 30 3.13 -8.87 -1.20
N ILE A 31 3.95 -7.96 -0.70
CA ILE A 31 5.32 -8.24 -0.27
C ILE A 31 5.40 -8.25 1.25
N ASP A 32 5.86 -9.33 1.84
CA ASP A 32 6.37 -9.32 3.20
C ASP A 32 7.72 -8.60 3.21
N LEU A 33 7.82 -7.49 3.94
CA LEU A 33 9.02 -6.65 3.93
C LEU A 33 10.28 -7.37 4.44
N ASP A 34 10.11 -8.42 5.23
CA ASP A 34 11.22 -9.25 5.71
C ASP A 34 11.73 -10.23 4.63
N GLU A 35 10.97 -10.45 3.55
CA GLU A 35 11.33 -11.36 2.45
C GLU A 35 12.02 -10.66 1.27
N LEU A 36 12.15 -9.32 1.27
CA LEU A 36 12.71 -8.57 0.12
C LEU A 36 14.08 -9.04 -0.33
N GLY A 37 14.99 -9.32 0.61
CA GLY A 37 16.32 -9.86 0.28
C GLY A 37 16.26 -11.28 -0.29
N LEU A 38 15.32 -12.11 0.18
CA LEU A 38 15.10 -13.45 -0.34
C LEU A 38 14.53 -13.42 -1.77
N LEU A 39 13.60 -12.51 -2.03
CA LEU A 39 13.02 -12.31 -3.36
C LEU A 39 14.09 -11.86 -4.37
N ASP A 40 14.92 -10.88 -3.99
CA ASP A 40 16.05 -10.38 -4.80
C ASP A 40 17.04 -11.51 -5.17
N SER A 41 17.30 -12.42 -4.23
CA SER A 41 18.25 -13.52 -4.47
C SER A 41 17.67 -14.69 -5.28
N LYS A 42 16.34 -14.94 -5.20
CA LYS A 42 15.71 -16.11 -5.80
C LYS A 42 15.02 -15.86 -7.13
N ILE A 43 14.64 -14.63 -7.43
CA ILE A 43 13.85 -14.29 -8.62
C ILE A 43 14.68 -13.43 -9.56
N SER A 44 15.20 -14.03 -10.61
CA SER A 44 16.14 -13.39 -11.55
C SER A 44 15.59 -12.13 -12.23
N ILE A 45 14.27 -12.03 -12.44
CA ILE A 45 13.60 -10.90 -13.06
C ILE A 45 13.11 -9.85 -12.06
N PHE A 46 13.36 -10.04 -10.75
CA PHE A 46 12.99 -9.11 -9.68
C PHE A 46 14.24 -8.63 -8.94
N SER A 47 14.27 -7.36 -8.55
CA SER A 47 15.36 -6.82 -7.71
C SER A 47 14.84 -5.86 -6.64
N PHE A 48 15.56 -5.86 -5.51
CA PHE A 48 15.34 -4.95 -4.40
C PHE A 48 16.36 -3.81 -4.42
N ASN A 49 15.87 -2.56 -4.48
CA ASN A 49 16.66 -1.33 -4.57
C ASN A 49 17.65 -1.29 -5.75
N LYS A 50 17.42 -2.10 -6.78
CA LYS A 50 18.21 -2.17 -8.01
C LYS A 50 17.30 -2.20 -9.21
N PHE A 51 17.79 -1.80 -10.39
CA PHE A 51 17.07 -1.89 -11.65
C PHE A 51 16.93 -3.35 -12.09
N ASN A 52 15.71 -3.73 -12.54
CA ASN A 52 15.44 -5.01 -13.19
C ASN A 52 14.14 -4.87 -14.01
N VAL A 53 13.67 -5.98 -14.61
CA VAL A 53 12.35 -6.06 -15.26
C VAL A 53 11.27 -5.66 -14.27
N PHE A 54 11.27 -6.30 -13.09
CA PHE A 54 10.48 -5.90 -11.93
C PHE A 54 11.43 -5.46 -10.81
N SER A 55 11.08 -4.39 -10.13
CA SER A 55 11.85 -3.98 -8.98
C SER A 55 11.00 -3.30 -7.92
N PHE A 56 11.48 -3.37 -6.69
CA PHE A 56 10.92 -2.69 -5.54
C PHE A 56 11.97 -1.79 -4.92
N TYR A 57 11.61 -0.55 -4.64
CA TYR A 57 12.51 0.42 -4.01
C TYR A 57 11.88 0.98 -2.74
N ASN A 58 12.62 1.00 -1.65
CA ASN A 58 12.19 1.63 -0.40
C ASN A 58 11.80 3.11 -0.61
N LYS A 59 12.53 3.83 -1.46
CA LYS A 59 12.27 5.25 -1.75
C LYS A 59 10.95 5.55 -2.44
N ASP A 60 10.21 4.54 -2.88
CA ASP A 60 8.90 4.73 -3.51
C ASP A 60 7.78 4.81 -2.48
N HIS A 61 8.07 4.45 -1.22
CA HIS A 61 7.11 4.30 -0.13
C HIS A 61 7.59 4.95 1.17
N GLY A 62 6.67 5.11 2.12
CA GLY A 62 6.99 5.56 3.47
C GLY A 62 7.56 6.97 3.51
N ALA A 63 8.70 7.15 4.16
CA ALA A 63 9.40 8.43 4.24
C ALA A 63 10.00 8.89 2.89
N ARG A 64 10.16 7.98 1.92
CA ARG A 64 10.72 8.20 0.58
C ARG A 64 12.20 8.62 0.56
N ASP A 65 12.90 8.43 1.66
CA ASP A 65 14.34 8.70 1.82
C ASP A 65 15.23 7.46 1.60
N GLY A 66 14.59 6.30 1.32
CA GLY A 66 15.28 5.03 1.13
C GLY A 66 15.48 4.23 2.41
N SER A 67 15.04 4.74 3.55
CA SER A 67 15.11 4.03 4.85
C SER A 67 14.28 2.75 4.85
N PHE A 68 14.53 1.87 5.84
CA PHE A 68 13.80 0.62 5.97
C PHE A 68 12.33 0.87 6.32
N LEU A 69 11.43 0.39 5.46
CA LEU A 69 9.99 0.63 5.58
C LEU A 69 9.39 0.05 6.85
N LYS A 70 9.87 -1.11 7.32
CA LYS A 70 9.39 -1.70 8.57
C LYS A 70 9.71 -0.81 9.78
N THR A 71 10.89 -0.22 9.82
CA THR A 71 11.29 0.75 10.86
C THR A 71 10.38 1.98 10.81
N TRP A 72 10.18 2.55 9.64
CA TRP A 72 9.28 3.68 9.42
C TRP A 72 7.85 3.39 9.89
N VAL A 73 7.32 2.19 9.59
CA VAL A 73 5.99 1.75 10.08
C VAL A 73 5.95 1.73 11.60
N ILE A 74 6.94 1.11 12.25
CA ILE A 74 6.98 0.97 13.72
C ILE A 74 7.05 2.36 14.38
N GLU A 75 7.86 3.27 13.87
CA GLU A 75 7.96 4.64 14.37
C GLU A 75 6.65 5.41 14.27
N ASN A 76 5.95 5.27 13.13
CA ASN A 76 4.65 5.90 12.95
C ASN A 76 3.58 5.29 13.88
N LEU A 77 3.56 3.98 14.10
CA LEU A 77 2.65 3.37 15.07
C LEU A 77 2.85 3.93 16.48
N LYS A 78 4.10 4.13 16.90
CA LYS A 78 4.41 4.77 18.19
C LYS A 78 3.86 6.19 18.27
N LYS A 79 4.05 7.02 17.22
CA LYS A 79 3.53 8.39 17.14
C LYS A 79 1.99 8.45 17.23
N PHE A 80 1.30 7.43 16.74
CA PHE A 80 -0.15 7.32 16.78
C PHE A 80 -0.68 6.58 18.03
N ASN A 81 0.18 6.31 19.02
CA ASN A 81 -0.16 5.59 20.25
C ASN A 81 -0.80 4.20 20.00
N ILE A 82 -0.39 3.56 18.91
CA ILE A 82 -0.78 2.18 18.61
C ILE A 82 0.27 1.27 19.24
N SER A 83 0.01 0.87 20.47
CA SER A 83 0.84 -0.07 21.22
C SER A 83 0.62 -1.50 20.71
N SER A 84 1.53 -1.99 19.88
CA SER A 84 1.54 -3.36 19.37
C SER A 84 2.97 -3.79 19.04
N GLN A 85 3.32 -5.02 19.38
CA GLN A 85 4.56 -5.64 18.90
C GLN A 85 4.36 -6.13 17.47
N ILE A 86 4.56 -5.24 16.50
CA ILE A 86 4.46 -5.62 15.10
C ILE A 86 5.62 -6.54 14.74
N THR A 87 5.27 -7.76 14.39
CA THR A 87 6.23 -8.81 14.00
C THR A 87 6.38 -8.89 12.47
N LYS A 88 5.30 -8.59 11.73
CA LYS A 88 5.23 -8.74 10.28
C LYS A 88 4.57 -7.52 9.65
N VAL A 89 5.12 -7.04 8.53
CA VAL A 89 4.51 -5.98 7.72
C VAL A 89 4.45 -6.45 6.28
N LYS A 90 3.23 -6.54 5.73
CA LYS A 90 3.01 -6.83 4.30
C LYS A 90 2.60 -5.54 3.59
N LEU A 91 3.15 -5.31 2.41
CA LEU A 91 2.85 -4.16 1.57
C LEU A 91 2.22 -4.60 0.25
N LEU A 92 1.00 -4.14 0.00
CA LEU A 92 0.32 -4.29 -1.29
C LEU A 92 0.64 -3.06 -2.14
N CYS A 93 1.32 -3.27 -3.27
CA CYS A 93 1.72 -2.19 -4.17
C CYS A 93 1.95 -2.70 -5.60
N TYR A 94 2.11 -1.79 -6.55
CA TYR A 94 2.64 -2.13 -7.87
C TYR A 94 4.17 -2.15 -7.84
N PRO A 95 4.83 -3.11 -8.54
CA PRO A 95 6.27 -3.07 -8.75
C PRO A 95 6.65 -1.96 -9.73
N ARG A 96 7.91 -1.57 -9.73
CA ARG A 96 8.49 -0.91 -10.89
C ARG A 96 8.59 -1.92 -12.04
N ILE A 97 8.22 -1.48 -13.23
CA ILE A 97 8.40 -2.22 -14.49
C ILE A 97 9.40 -1.44 -15.33
N PHE A 98 10.55 -2.02 -15.64
CA PHE A 98 11.66 -1.34 -16.32
C PHE A 98 11.98 0.04 -15.72
N GLY A 99 11.95 0.14 -14.38
CA GLY A 99 12.26 1.37 -13.63
C GLY A 99 11.10 2.35 -13.45
N TYR A 100 9.97 2.19 -14.14
CA TYR A 100 8.79 3.04 -13.98
C TYR A 100 7.79 2.46 -12.97
N VAL A 101 7.24 3.32 -12.12
CA VAL A 101 6.14 2.96 -11.21
C VAL A 101 5.22 4.15 -10.96
N PHE A 102 3.93 3.86 -10.83
CA PHE A 102 2.95 4.76 -10.25
C PHE A 102 2.04 3.96 -9.31
N ASN A 103 2.12 4.26 -8.02
CA ASN A 103 1.31 3.65 -6.96
C ASN A 103 0.27 4.68 -6.48
N PRO A 104 -0.94 4.78 -7.06
CA PRO A 104 -1.96 5.71 -6.60
C PRO A 104 -2.43 5.38 -5.18
N LEU A 105 -2.38 4.12 -4.81
CA LEU A 105 -2.68 3.60 -3.48
C LEU A 105 -1.77 2.40 -3.18
N SER A 106 -1.06 2.47 -2.06
CA SER A 106 -0.37 1.33 -1.47
C SER A 106 -0.92 1.07 -0.08
N ILE A 107 -0.90 -0.19 0.37
CA ILE A 107 -1.52 -0.56 1.63
C ILE A 107 -0.53 -1.38 2.45
N PHE A 108 -0.16 -0.86 3.63
CA PHE A 108 0.61 -1.63 4.59
C PHE A 108 -0.32 -2.34 5.57
N TYR A 109 -0.17 -3.63 5.70
CA TYR A 109 -0.83 -4.48 6.67
C TYR A 109 0.16 -4.83 7.77
N CYS A 110 -0.13 -4.37 9.00
CA CYS A 110 0.78 -4.49 10.15
C CYS A 110 0.25 -5.54 11.12
N TYR A 111 0.97 -6.65 11.25
CA TYR A 111 0.56 -7.80 12.05
C TYR A 111 1.39 -7.93 13.32
N GLU A 112 0.70 -8.29 14.41
CA GLU A 112 1.27 -8.88 15.61
C GLU A 112 0.99 -10.37 15.59
N LYS A 113 2.01 -11.19 15.32
CA LYS A 113 1.83 -12.61 14.94
C LYS A 113 0.89 -12.73 13.72
N GLU A 114 -0.26 -13.37 13.88
CA GLU A 114 -1.26 -13.52 12.80
C GLU A 114 -2.42 -12.49 12.90
N ASN A 115 -2.41 -11.62 13.92
CA ASN A 115 -3.46 -10.65 14.13
C ASN A 115 -3.11 -9.33 13.43
N LEU A 116 -3.98 -8.86 12.54
CA LEU A 116 -3.87 -7.55 11.93
C LEU A 116 -4.18 -6.47 12.97
N ARG A 117 -3.23 -5.57 13.24
CA ARG A 117 -3.32 -4.53 14.27
C ARG A 117 -3.48 -3.13 13.74
N ALA A 118 -2.89 -2.88 12.57
CA ALA A 118 -2.99 -1.58 11.95
C ALA A 118 -2.92 -1.70 10.42
N ILE A 119 -3.48 -0.69 9.74
CA ILE A 119 -3.39 -0.53 8.29
C ILE A 119 -2.95 0.90 7.99
N PHE A 120 -2.01 1.04 7.04
CA PHE A 120 -1.62 2.32 6.48
C PHE A 120 -2.07 2.37 5.03
N TYR A 121 -2.84 3.39 4.67
CA TYR A 121 -3.19 3.70 3.29
C TYR A 121 -2.30 4.83 2.81
N GLU A 122 -1.37 4.51 1.97
CA GLU A 122 -0.45 5.46 1.33
C GLU A 122 -1.04 5.89 0.00
N VAL A 123 -1.51 7.12 -0.07
CA VAL A 123 -2.16 7.70 -1.25
C VAL A 123 -1.20 8.64 -1.93
N LYS A 124 -1.02 8.50 -3.24
CA LYS A 124 -0.14 9.33 -4.06
C LYS A 124 -0.93 9.99 -5.20
N ASN A 125 -0.64 11.26 -5.45
CA ASN A 125 -1.19 11.99 -6.59
C ASN A 125 -0.23 11.99 -7.79
N THR A 126 -0.68 12.52 -8.92
CA THR A 126 0.12 12.64 -10.15
C THR A 126 1.23 13.69 -10.05
N PHE A 127 1.19 14.57 -9.05
CA PHE A 127 2.25 15.56 -8.75
C PHE A 127 3.38 14.97 -7.91
N ASN A 128 3.38 13.65 -7.71
CA ASN A 128 4.36 12.94 -6.89
C ASN A 128 4.35 13.30 -5.41
N GLU A 129 3.26 13.89 -4.92
CA GLU A 129 3.02 14.08 -3.50
C GLU A 129 2.37 12.83 -2.90
N GLN A 130 2.54 12.63 -1.59
CA GLN A 130 2.08 11.44 -0.88
C GLN A 130 1.53 11.78 0.50
N HIS A 131 0.48 11.08 0.91
CA HIS A 131 -0.09 11.19 2.25
C HIS A 131 -0.48 9.80 2.77
N THR A 132 -0.19 9.55 4.05
CA THR A 132 -0.47 8.25 4.68
C THR A 132 -1.55 8.40 5.75
N TYR A 133 -2.64 7.64 5.59
CA TYR A 133 -3.69 7.49 6.59
C TYR A 133 -3.45 6.23 7.40
N ILE A 134 -3.44 6.36 8.73
CA ILE A 134 -3.10 5.26 9.65
C ILE A 134 -4.31 4.93 10.50
N PHE A 135 -4.67 3.65 10.56
CA PHE A 135 -5.80 3.17 11.34
C PHE A 135 -5.42 1.95 12.17
N LYS A 136 -5.90 1.96 13.41
CA LYS A 136 -5.90 0.77 14.26
C LYS A 136 -7.01 -0.18 13.80
N VAL A 137 -6.75 -1.47 13.80
CA VAL A 137 -7.71 -2.51 13.49
C VAL A 137 -8.08 -3.24 14.78
N SER A 138 -9.39 -3.29 15.07
CA SER A 138 -9.91 -3.95 16.29
C SER A 138 -10.59 -5.27 15.97
N ASN A 139 -11.07 -5.46 14.73
CA ASN A 139 -11.71 -6.68 14.26
C ASN A 139 -11.17 -7.03 12.85
N ASN A 140 -10.79 -8.29 12.66
CA ASN A 140 -10.17 -8.77 11.42
C ASN A 140 -11.18 -9.16 10.32
N ASP A 141 -12.48 -9.32 10.64
CA ASP A 141 -13.45 -9.88 9.70
C ASP A 141 -13.99 -8.86 8.70
N LYS A 142 -14.11 -7.60 9.11
CA LYS A 142 -14.49 -6.48 8.23
C LYS A 142 -13.62 -5.28 8.51
N ILE A 143 -12.85 -4.89 7.51
CA ILE A 143 -11.99 -3.72 7.56
C ILE A 143 -12.72 -2.58 6.85
N GLU A 144 -13.45 -1.77 7.62
CA GLU A 144 -14.10 -0.56 7.13
C GLU A 144 -13.58 0.64 7.92
N GLN A 145 -13.02 1.61 7.21
CA GLN A 145 -12.40 2.78 7.82
C GLN A 145 -12.80 4.03 7.05
N LYS A 146 -13.22 5.05 7.79
CA LYS A 146 -13.65 6.33 7.23
C LYS A 146 -12.80 7.46 7.80
N CYS A 147 -12.32 8.35 6.94
CA CYS A 147 -11.63 9.56 7.37
C CYS A 147 -11.94 10.74 6.47
N LYS A 148 -11.81 11.94 7.02
CA LYS A 148 -11.87 13.16 6.21
C LYS A 148 -10.69 13.19 5.26
N LYS A 149 -10.93 13.54 4.01
CA LYS A 149 -9.88 13.74 3.01
C LYS A 149 -9.00 14.90 3.45
N LYS A 150 -7.69 14.63 3.61
CA LYS A 150 -6.67 15.63 4.00
C LYS A 150 -5.67 15.89 2.87
N PHE A 151 -5.80 15.19 1.75
CA PHE A 151 -4.81 15.20 0.70
C PHE A 151 -5.46 15.40 -0.68
N TYR A 152 -4.89 16.30 -1.49
CA TYR A 152 -5.36 16.58 -2.83
C TYR A 152 -4.88 15.49 -3.80
N VAL A 153 -5.81 14.77 -4.39
CA VAL A 153 -5.50 13.64 -5.30
C VAL A 153 -5.86 13.96 -6.75
N SER A 154 -6.96 14.70 -6.95
CA SER A 154 -7.51 14.93 -8.28
C SER A 154 -8.38 16.18 -8.31
N PRO A 155 -8.40 16.94 -9.41
CA PRO A 155 -9.28 18.10 -9.58
C PRO A 155 -10.77 17.73 -9.58
N PHE A 156 -11.09 16.45 -9.77
CA PHE A 156 -12.47 15.94 -9.82
C PHE A 156 -13.02 15.52 -8.45
N MET A 157 -12.20 15.61 -7.40
CA MET A 157 -12.59 15.24 -6.03
C MET A 157 -12.41 16.41 -5.08
N ASP A 158 -13.54 16.92 -4.57
CA ASP A 158 -13.55 17.98 -3.56
C ASP A 158 -12.73 17.57 -2.31
N MET A 159 -12.06 18.55 -1.69
CA MET A 159 -11.35 18.36 -0.42
C MET A 159 -12.32 18.16 0.75
N ASN A 160 -13.56 18.62 0.65
CA ASN A 160 -14.56 18.46 1.69
C ASN A 160 -15.32 17.13 1.60
N THR A 161 -14.62 16.06 1.34
CA THR A 161 -15.14 14.70 1.20
C THR A 161 -14.51 13.74 2.21
N TYR A 162 -15.02 12.52 2.24
CA TYR A 162 -14.50 11.44 3.08
C TYR A 162 -14.00 10.29 2.22
N TYR A 163 -12.88 9.70 2.62
CA TYR A 163 -12.51 8.37 2.18
C TYR A 163 -13.24 7.33 3.00
N ASN A 164 -13.76 6.32 2.31
CA ASN A 164 -14.31 5.12 2.92
C ASN A 164 -13.54 3.92 2.35
N PHE A 165 -12.63 3.37 3.15
CA PHE A 165 -11.84 2.20 2.80
C PHE A 165 -12.57 0.96 3.26
N LYS A 166 -12.80 0.03 2.33
CA LYS A 166 -13.36 -1.29 2.62
C LYS A 166 -12.41 -2.33 2.08
N LEU A 167 -11.90 -3.17 2.96
CA LEU A 167 -10.93 -4.19 2.62
C LEU A 167 -11.33 -5.54 3.19
N LEU A 168 -10.83 -6.58 2.55
CA LEU A 168 -10.69 -7.91 3.15
C LEU A 168 -9.26 -8.09 3.63
N ASN A 169 -9.06 -8.89 4.68
CA ASN A 169 -7.71 -9.28 5.08
C ASN A 169 -7.09 -10.08 3.92
N PRO A 170 -5.86 -9.73 3.48
CA PRO A 170 -5.22 -10.47 2.41
C PRO A 170 -4.98 -11.91 2.82
N ASN A 171 -5.50 -12.83 2.03
CA ASN A 171 -5.32 -14.27 2.17
C ASN A 171 -4.68 -14.84 0.90
N GLU A 172 -4.10 -16.01 1.02
CA GLU A 172 -3.50 -16.76 -0.08
C GLU A 172 -4.59 -17.45 -0.91
N ARG A 173 -5.22 -16.74 -1.85
CA ARG A 173 -6.15 -17.33 -2.83
C ARG A 173 -5.80 -16.89 -4.23
#